data_316c5f659249e5cd9ef70a94183d62b7
#
_entry.id   316c5f659249e5cd9ef70a94183d62b7
#
_cell.length_a   1.000
_cell.length_b   1.000
_cell.length_c   1.000
_cell.angle_alpha   90.00
_cell.angle_beta   90.00
_cell.angle_gamma   90.00
#
_symmetry.space_group_name_H-M   'P 1'
#
loop_
_entity.id
_entity.type
_entity.pdbx_description
1 polymer ?
#
loop_
_entity_poly.entity_id
_entity_poly.type
_entity_poly.pdbx_seq_one_letter_code
_entity_poly.pdbx_strand_id
1 'polypeptide(L)'
;HPLTLTIRKYFFLILLLWLIIWFFRRRIRKKKKFFPKLIGNVVLLGLLVAGYLFGPSVYRYLGLYYHYSTINKQEISMLPLTEQERIQPLNSIKTLVNQEVLDETSEATLPHIIIRKDGRLDFSMCVGPSTRYLTQQLTQNMTEIISVPANTAATGFGKDTKHPVKFDIGENLVLSSYSATTAIKKLNFIQFFNYEADEVKYIERAVNDWIQVITLIKWEGWIVPRPVFGGVIIIDQIEKNSFGNFIKRASIGKGTFIKPDDIKNYDYLNKQNLLSDRIATFSAESFKFQNGFAAPLPYYHKGDIRVPQLPEDQNQQPFVAYFNFKGVIKGTEGTLCHYFGLEPFQENKRALNTSIFIPSSGVDNTVYYINHTKNGDGYTGSSSIASKVKESKKNYDWTANNPAETRPYIKMIDGERKFFWLSTVITKVDKEGKEFIGGTVPELTLTDALTSEVFWVERENLKDESLWLKRYVAPNIIPVIDTAK
;
A
#
# COMPACT_ATOMS: atom_id res chain seq x y z
N HIS A 1 -6.90 -3.55 -18.47
CA HIS A 1 -6.05 -4.11 -19.54
C HIS A 1 -4.98 -3.09 -19.93
N PRO A 2 -3.66 -3.40 -19.90
CA PRO A 2 -2.59 -2.42 -20.15
C PRO A 2 -2.77 -1.65 -21.46
N LEU A 3 -3.23 -2.32 -22.51
CA LEU A 3 -3.42 -1.72 -23.83
C LEU A 3 -4.54 -0.67 -23.85
N THR A 4 -5.67 -0.95 -23.20
CA THR A 4 -6.81 -0.01 -23.12
C THR A 4 -6.52 1.18 -22.23
N LEU A 5 -5.81 0.99 -21.12
CA LEU A 5 -5.34 2.08 -20.28
C LEU A 5 -4.31 2.94 -21.00
N THR A 6 -3.41 2.32 -21.77
CA THR A 6 -2.44 3.04 -22.62
C THR A 6 -3.14 3.83 -23.72
N ILE A 7 -4.10 3.22 -24.43
CA ILE A 7 -4.89 3.91 -25.45
C ILE A 7 -5.68 5.07 -24.82
N ARG A 8 -6.31 4.89 -23.66
CA ARG A 8 -7.00 5.97 -22.94
C ARG A 8 -6.07 7.08 -22.52
N LYS A 9 -4.89 6.75 -21.96
CA LYS A 9 -3.87 7.76 -21.58
C LYS A 9 -3.45 8.63 -22.75
N TYR A 10 -3.38 8.07 -23.93
CA TYR A 10 -2.95 8.79 -25.14
C TYR A 10 -4.10 9.24 -26.04
N PHE A 11 -5.35 8.86 -25.75
CA PHE A 11 -6.51 9.16 -26.62
C PHE A 11 -6.66 10.66 -26.85
N PHE A 12 -6.57 11.46 -25.80
CA PHE A 12 -6.66 12.91 -25.90
C PHE A 12 -5.51 13.51 -26.71
N LEU A 13 -4.30 12.98 -26.54
CA LEU A 13 -3.14 13.37 -27.34
C LEU A 13 -3.29 12.95 -28.79
N ILE A 14 -3.77 11.74 -29.02
CA ILE A 14 -4.05 11.23 -30.39
C ILE A 14 -5.15 12.05 -31.05
N LEU A 15 -6.21 12.41 -30.32
CA LEU A 15 -7.29 13.26 -30.81
C LEU A 15 -6.79 14.67 -31.10
N LEU A 16 -6.03 15.27 -30.20
CA LEU A 16 -5.43 16.61 -30.38
C LEU A 16 -4.49 16.62 -31.59
N LEU A 17 -3.64 15.61 -31.73
CA LEU A 17 -2.77 15.41 -32.87
C LEU A 17 -3.55 15.24 -34.16
N TRP A 18 -4.62 14.45 -34.15
CA TRP A 18 -5.50 14.28 -35.31
C TRP A 18 -6.15 15.59 -35.71
N LEU A 19 -6.64 16.41 -34.74
CA LEU A 19 -7.19 17.74 -34.99
C LEU A 19 -6.15 18.70 -35.53
N ILE A 20 -4.93 18.68 -34.99
CA ILE A 20 -3.81 19.49 -35.50
C ILE A 20 -3.46 19.09 -36.92
N ILE A 21 -3.30 17.77 -37.18
CA ILE A 21 -3.03 17.24 -38.53
C ILE A 21 -4.16 17.63 -39.50
N TRP A 22 -5.42 17.50 -39.08
CA TRP A 22 -6.57 17.86 -39.88
C TRP A 22 -6.61 19.36 -40.22
N PHE A 23 -6.36 20.23 -39.22
CA PHE A 23 -6.29 21.68 -39.38
C PHE A 23 -5.16 22.11 -40.33
N PHE A 24 -3.97 21.55 -40.15
CA PHE A 24 -2.83 21.83 -41.03
C PHE A 24 -3.07 21.29 -42.45
N ARG A 25 -3.61 20.08 -42.61
CA ARG A 25 -3.99 19.55 -43.93
C ARG A 25 -5.04 20.42 -44.64
N ARG A 26 -6.02 20.93 -43.90
CA ARG A 26 -7.05 21.83 -44.46
C ARG A 26 -6.46 23.18 -44.90
N ARG A 27 -5.52 23.72 -44.12
CA ARG A 27 -4.86 25.00 -44.43
C ARG A 27 -3.83 24.87 -45.55
N ILE A 28 -3.09 23.76 -45.63
CA ILE A 28 -2.07 23.49 -46.66
C ILE A 28 -2.69 23.16 -48.02
N ARG A 29 -3.88 22.56 -48.08
CA ARG A 29 -4.60 22.33 -49.33
C ARG A 29 -4.91 23.61 -50.10
N LYS A 30 -4.97 24.74 -49.42
CA LYS A 30 -5.25 26.03 -50.04
C LYS A 30 -4.03 26.81 -50.60
N LYS A 31 -2.79 26.35 -50.32
CA LYS A 31 -1.56 27.04 -50.82
C LYS A 31 -0.51 26.01 -51.26
N LYS A 32 -0.18 26.03 -52.57
CA LYS A 32 0.78 25.14 -53.24
C LYS A 32 2.27 25.42 -52.94
N LYS A 33 2.68 25.82 -51.75
CA LYS A 33 4.11 26.08 -51.44
C LYS A 33 4.74 24.98 -50.61
N PHE A 34 5.92 24.47 -51.04
CA PHE A 34 6.67 23.35 -50.46
C PHE A 34 7.19 23.65 -49.01
N PHE A 35 7.70 24.85 -48.81
CA PHE A 35 8.28 25.28 -47.54
C PHE A 35 7.34 25.21 -46.31
N PRO A 36 6.09 25.64 -46.40
CA PRO A 36 5.16 25.53 -45.27
C PRO A 36 4.77 24.06 -44.94
N LYS A 37 4.92 23.12 -45.86
CA LYS A 37 4.69 21.71 -45.62
C LYS A 37 5.79 21.08 -44.76
N LEU A 38 7.05 21.42 -45.05
CA LEU A 38 8.20 20.93 -44.28
C LEU A 38 8.16 21.46 -42.84
N ILE A 39 7.93 22.74 -42.64
CA ILE A 39 7.79 23.35 -41.30
C ILE A 39 6.61 22.72 -40.55
N GLY A 40 5.45 22.54 -41.20
CA GLY A 40 4.31 21.88 -40.59
C GLY A 40 4.60 20.44 -40.13
N ASN A 41 5.37 19.68 -40.90
CA ASN A 41 5.73 18.32 -40.52
C ASN A 41 6.76 18.30 -39.37
N VAL A 42 7.71 19.20 -39.35
CA VAL A 42 8.68 19.35 -38.26
C VAL A 42 7.99 19.76 -36.94
N VAL A 43 7.09 20.74 -36.98
CA VAL A 43 6.27 21.14 -35.82
C VAL A 43 5.39 19.98 -35.34
N LEU A 44 4.78 19.24 -36.25
CA LEU A 44 3.98 18.07 -35.92
C LEU A 44 4.81 16.97 -35.25
N LEU A 45 6.00 16.68 -35.80
CA LEU A 45 6.91 15.71 -35.20
C LEU A 45 7.36 16.17 -33.80
N GLY A 46 7.68 17.44 -33.63
CA GLY A 46 8.01 18.03 -32.33
C GLY A 46 6.90 17.90 -31.31
N LEU A 47 5.65 18.16 -31.72
CA LEU A 47 4.46 17.97 -30.87
C LEU A 47 4.21 16.51 -30.53
N LEU A 48 4.46 15.58 -31.46
CA LEU A 48 4.38 14.13 -31.23
C LEU A 48 5.40 13.69 -30.19
N VAL A 49 6.65 14.11 -30.33
CA VAL A 49 7.71 13.80 -29.40
C VAL A 49 7.42 14.42 -28.01
N ALA A 50 7.02 15.69 -27.96
CA ALA A 50 6.62 16.33 -26.72
C ALA A 50 5.43 15.63 -26.06
N GLY A 51 4.42 15.26 -26.84
CA GLY A 51 3.27 14.51 -26.36
C GLY A 51 3.65 13.13 -25.81
N TYR A 52 4.59 12.45 -26.45
CA TYR A 52 5.10 11.16 -25.96
C TYR A 52 5.87 11.32 -24.65
N LEU A 53 6.74 12.32 -24.56
CA LEU A 53 7.60 12.53 -23.38
C LEU A 53 6.81 13.09 -22.18
N PHE A 54 5.96 14.06 -22.39
CA PHE A 54 5.28 14.80 -21.32
C PHE A 54 3.83 14.38 -21.09
N GLY A 55 3.22 13.71 -22.07
CA GLY A 55 1.81 13.30 -22.00
C GLY A 55 1.43 12.50 -20.76
N PRO A 56 2.17 11.45 -20.40
CA PRO A 56 1.88 10.67 -19.20
C PRO A 56 1.92 11.50 -17.91
N SER A 57 2.89 12.42 -17.80
CA SER A 57 3.03 13.29 -16.63
C SER A 57 1.89 14.29 -16.52
N VAL A 58 1.52 14.93 -17.63
CA VAL A 58 0.37 15.86 -17.68
C VAL A 58 -0.92 15.12 -17.36
N TYR A 59 -1.08 13.92 -17.91
CA TYR A 59 -2.26 13.11 -17.68
C TYR A 59 -2.40 12.66 -16.21
N ARG A 60 -1.29 12.23 -15.60
CA ARG A 60 -1.25 11.93 -14.16
C ARG A 60 -1.56 13.17 -13.32
N TYR A 61 -0.99 14.32 -13.69
CA TYR A 61 -1.24 15.59 -13.00
C TYR A 61 -2.72 15.95 -13.01
N LEU A 62 -3.36 15.92 -14.17
CA LEU A 62 -4.79 16.18 -14.31
C LEU A 62 -5.65 15.15 -13.56
N GLY A 63 -5.25 13.87 -13.61
CA GLY A 63 -5.91 12.79 -12.88
C GLY A 63 -5.88 12.99 -11.37
N LEU A 64 -4.73 13.36 -10.82
CA LEU A 64 -4.58 13.64 -9.39
C LEU A 64 -5.38 14.88 -8.97
N TYR A 65 -5.36 15.96 -9.77
CA TYR A 65 -6.17 17.13 -9.47
C TYR A 65 -7.67 16.84 -9.50
N TYR A 66 -8.15 16.13 -10.53
CA TYR A 66 -9.54 15.72 -10.63
C TYR A 66 -9.93 14.81 -9.45
N HIS A 67 -9.05 13.87 -9.08
CA HIS A 67 -9.27 13.02 -7.93
C HIS A 67 -9.41 13.86 -6.64
N TYR A 68 -8.44 14.76 -6.37
CA TYR A 68 -8.49 15.64 -5.21
C TYR A 68 -9.77 16.45 -5.13
N SER A 69 -10.27 16.96 -6.26
CA SER A 69 -11.50 17.77 -6.30
C SER A 69 -12.78 16.97 -6.07
N THR A 70 -12.75 15.66 -6.29
CA THR A 70 -13.94 14.79 -6.28
C THR A 70 -14.01 13.79 -5.12
N ILE A 71 -12.90 13.50 -4.44
CA ILE A 71 -12.91 12.63 -3.26
C ILE A 71 -13.61 13.32 -2.08
N ASN A 72 -14.31 12.53 -1.29
CA ASN A 72 -14.84 13.00 -0.02
C ASN A 72 -13.71 13.14 1.00
N LYS A 73 -13.47 14.35 1.49
CA LYS A 73 -12.40 14.68 2.46
C LYS A 73 -13.02 15.22 3.73
N GLN A 74 -12.60 14.69 4.85
CA GLN A 74 -13.04 15.15 6.16
C GLN A 74 -11.82 15.49 7.02
N GLU A 75 -11.71 16.77 7.42
CA GLU A 75 -10.71 17.21 8.39
C GLU A 75 -11.14 16.75 9.78
N ILE A 76 -10.23 16.12 10.51
CA ILE A 76 -10.43 15.70 11.89
C ILE A 76 -9.60 16.57 12.81
N SER A 77 -10.11 16.83 14.03
CA SER A 77 -9.51 17.78 14.98
C SER A 77 -8.39 17.15 15.84
N MET A 78 -8.35 15.82 15.92
CA MET A 78 -7.38 15.12 16.75
C MET A 78 -7.01 13.75 16.15
N LEU A 79 -5.81 13.29 16.46
CA LEU A 79 -5.29 12.00 15.99
C LEU A 79 -6.12 10.82 16.54
N PRO A 80 -6.53 9.83 15.72
CA PRO A 80 -7.12 8.60 16.22
C PRO A 80 -6.06 7.76 16.94
N LEU A 81 -6.49 6.99 17.94
CA LEU A 81 -5.58 6.09 18.67
C LEU A 81 -5.25 4.87 17.80
N THR A 82 -4.05 4.34 17.94
CA THR A 82 -3.66 3.08 17.30
C THR A 82 -3.91 1.89 18.23
N GLU A 83 -4.31 0.77 17.64
CA GLU A 83 -4.58 -0.49 18.35
C GLU A 83 -4.00 -1.67 17.56
N GLN A 84 -3.82 -2.82 18.21
CA GLN A 84 -3.33 -4.06 17.61
C GLN A 84 -2.01 -3.85 16.84
N GLU A 85 -1.01 -3.33 17.52
CA GLU A 85 0.25 -2.91 16.91
C GLU A 85 0.99 -4.08 16.25
N ARG A 86 1.44 -3.82 15.02
CA ARG A 86 2.28 -4.79 14.30
C ARG A 86 3.71 -4.72 14.81
N ILE A 87 4.34 -5.86 14.98
CA ILE A 87 5.77 -5.96 15.30
C ILE A 87 6.58 -6.22 14.04
N GLN A 88 6.13 -7.17 13.23
CA GLN A 88 6.84 -7.57 12.02
C GLN A 88 6.59 -6.58 10.86
N PRO A 89 7.64 -6.15 10.14
CA PRO A 89 7.49 -5.43 8.89
C PRO A 89 6.99 -6.36 7.77
N LEU A 90 6.23 -5.81 6.84
CA LEU A 90 5.65 -6.56 5.73
C LEU A 90 6.69 -7.34 4.92
N ASN A 91 7.78 -6.68 4.54
CA ASN A 91 8.82 -7.29 3.70
C ASN A 91 9.58 -8.42 4.42
N SER A 92 9.77 -8.31 5.76
CA SER A 92 10.49 -9.33 6.51
C SER A 92 9.73 -10.66 6.60
N ILE A 93 8.41 -10.60 6.70
CA ILE A 93 7.55 -11.79 6.80
C ILE A 93 7.70 -12.70 5.58
N LYS A 94 7.66 -12.16 4.37
CA LYS A 94 7.83 -12.97 3.15
C LYS A 94 9.20 -13.67 3.14
N THR A 95 10.24 -12.95 3.50
CA THR A 95 11.61 -13.49 3.55
C THR A 95 11.74 -14.60 4.57
N LEU A 96 11.21 -14.39 5.79
CA LEU A 96 11.23 -15.41 6.85
C LEU A 96 10.47 -16.67 6.43
N VAL A 97 9.28 -16.53 5.86
CA VAL A 97 8.48 -17.66 5.38
C VAL A 97 9.22 -18.43 4.31
N ASN A 98 9.78 -17.77 3.31
CA ASN A 98 10.52 -18.45 2.24
C ASN A 98 11.78 -19.15 2.74
N GLN A 99 12.42 -18.67 3.80
CA GLN A 99 13.64 -19.27 4.36
C GLN A 99 13.36 -20.43 5.31
N GLU A 100 12.33 -20.32 6.16
CA GLU A 100 12.11 -21.26 7.25
C GLU A 100 11.08 -22.36 6.92
N VAL A 101 10.18 -22.08 5.98
CA VAL A 101 8.98 -22.92 5.78
C VAL A 101 8.96 -23.61 4.43
N LEU A 102 9.59 -23.05 3.42
CA LEU A 102 9.46 -23.50 2.04
C LEU A 102 10.70 -24.19 1.51
N ASP A 103 10.48 -25.15 0.64
CA ASP A 103 11.52 -25.76 -0.18
C ASP A 103 11.86 -24.89 -1.41
N GLU A 104 12.88 -25.27 -2.18
CA GLU A 104 13.31 -24.55 -3.37
C GLU A 104 12.28 -24.52 -4.51
N THR A 105 11.30 -25.43 -4.46
CA THR A 105 10.27 -25.57 -5.51
C THR A 105 9.01 -24.78 -5.22
N SER A 106 8.89 -24.24 -4.01
CA SER A 106 7.73 -23.50 -3.52
C SER A 106 8.08 -22.04 -3.20
N GLU A 107 7.12 -21.14 -3.37
CA GLU A 107 7.28 -19.72 -3.07
C GLU A 107 5.99 -19.17 -2.48
N ALA A 108 6.11 -18.35 -1.43
CA ALA A 108 4.98 -17.60 -0.88
C ALA A 108 4.65 -16.37 -1.73
N THR A 109 3.36 -16.06 -1.86
CA THR A 109 2.87 -14.81 -2.46
C THR A 109 3.23 -13.61 -1.58
N LEU A 110 2.80 -12.42 -1.99
CA LEU A 110 2.97 -11.23 -1.16
C LEU A 110 2.10 -11.34 0.11
N PRO A 111 2.64 -11.00 1.28
CA PRO A 111 1.87 -10.97 2.52
C PRO A 111 0.90 -9.80 2.52
N HIS A 112 -0.32 -10.04 2.96
CA HIS A 112 -1.33 -9.00 3.19
C HIS A 112 -1.87 -9.08 4.60
N ILE A 113 -2.17 -7.91 5.19
CA ILE A 113 -2.80 -7.83 6.50
C ILE A 113 -4.28 -8.16 6.33
N ILE A 114 -4.75 -9.07 7.17
CA ILE A 114 -6.16 -9.47 7.26
C ILE A 114 -6.63 -9.40 8.72
N ILE A 115 -7.93 -9.27 8.89
CA ILE A 115 -8.59 -9.46 10.20
C ILE A 115 -9.13 -10.88 10.23
N ARG A 116 -8.64 -11.68 11.17
CA ARG A 116 -9.14 -13.03 11.42
C ARG A 116 -10.56 -12.96 12.05
N LYS A 117 -11.24 -14.09 12.04
CA LYS A 117 -12.60 -14.18 12.59
C LYS A 117 -12.67 -13.88 14.09
N ASP A 118 -11.60 -14.11 14.82
CA ASP A 118 -11.42 -13.76 16.23
C ASP A 118 -11.07 -12.27 16.46
N GLY A 119 -10.97 -11.48 15.40
CA GLY A 119 -10.62 -10.06 15.43
C GLY A 119 -9.12 -9.77 15.44
N ARG A 120 -8.25 -10.77 15.46
CA ARG A 120 -6.81 -10.62 15.46
C ARG A 120 -6.31 -10.19 14.07
N LEU A 121 -5.24 -9.38 14.05
CA LEU A 121 -4.53 -9.04 12.83
C LEU A 121 -3.47 -10.10 12.51
N ASP A 122 -3.56 -10.67 11.33
CA ASP A 122 -2.57 -11.61 10.81
C ASP A 122 -2.03 -11.12 9.46
N PHE A 123 -0.80 -11.53 9.16
CA PHE A 123 -0.31 -11.56 7.78
C PHE A 123 -0.76 -12.86 7.13
N SER A 124 -1.40 -12.76 5.98
CA SER A 124 -1.84 -13.91 5.19
C SER A 124 -1.13 -13.92 3.84
N MET A 125 -0.63 -15.08 3.44
CA MET A 125 -0.02 -15.34 2.15
C MET A 125 -0.31 -16.79 1.73
N CYS A 126 -0.23 -17.06 0.43
CA CYS A 126 -0.46 -18.41 -0.08
C CYS A 126 0.83 -18.98 -0.68
N VAL A 127 1.04 -20.27 -0.49
CA VAL A 127 2.16 -21.02 -1.06
C VAL A 127 1.75 -21.63 -2.38
N GLY A 128 2.56 -21.42 -3.38
CA GLY A 128 2.42 -22.00 -4.70
C GLY A 128 3.77 -22.42 -5.27
N PRO A 129 3.78 -22.93 -6.50
CA PRO A 129 5.02 -23.27 -7.17
C PRO A 129 5.91 -22.06 -7.34
N SER A 130 7.22 -22.27 -7.21
CA SER A 130 8.20 -21.21 -7.42
C SER A 130 8.11 -20.64 -8.83
N THR A 131 8.24 -19.33 -8.94
CA THR A 131 8.24 -18.60 -10.23
C THR A 131 9.43 -18.96 -11.12
N ARG A 132 10.41 -19.70 -10.62
CA ARG A 132 11.56 -20.22 -11.38
C ARG A 132 11.22 -21.41 -12.28
N TYR A 133 10.15 -22.16 -11.99
CA TYR A 133 9.83 -23.44 -12.66
C TYR A 133 8.52 -23.37 -13.43
N LEU A 134 8.59 -23.02 -14.70
CA LEU A 134 7.40 -22.85 -15.58
C LEU A 134 6.51 -24.10 -15.64
N THR A 135 7.10 -25.29 -15.67
CA THR A 135 6.34 -26.55 -15.72
C THR A 135 5.44 -26.72 -14.49
N GLN A 136 5.98 -26.38 -13.31
CA GLN A 136 5.21 -26.45 -12.08
C GLN A 136 4.10 -25.41 -12.03
N GLN A 137 4.38 -24.17 -12.48
CA GLN A 137 3.36 -23.11 -12.58
C GLN A 137 2.20 -23.47 -13.51
N LEU A 138 2.42 -24.35 -14.51
CA LEU A 138 1.40 -24.83 -15.45
C LEU A 138 0.58 -26.00 -14.89
N THR A 139 1.17 -26.84 -14.05
CA THR A 139 0.59 -28.15 -13.66
C THR A 139 0.14 -28.22 -12.20
N GLN A 140 0.70 -27.37 -11.33
CA GLN A 140 0.40 -27.41 -9.90
C GLN A 140 -0.68 -26.38 -9.51
N ASN A 141 -1.12 -26.47 -8.26
CA ASN A 141 -2.06 -25.56 -7.62
C ASN A 141 -1.37 -24.75 -6.52
N MET A 142 -2.05 -23.74 -6.01
CA MET A 142 -1.72 -23.16 -4.70
C MET A 142 -2.16 -24.17 -3.62
N THR A 143 -1.32 -24.41 -2.63
CA THR A 143 -1.45 -25.59 -1.76
C THR A 143 -1.67 -25.29 -0.29
N GLU A 144 -1.17 -24.16 0.19
CA GLU A 144 -1.19 -23.84 1.61
C GLU A 144 -1.33 -22.34 1.83
N ILE A 145 -2.08 -21.93 2.83
CA ILE A 145 -2.07 -20.57 3.34
C ILE A 145 -1.25 -20.53 4.61
N ILE A 146 -0.34 -19.55 4.67
CA ILE A 146 0.41 -19.24 5.88
C ILE A 146 -0.19 -17.98 6.48
N SER A 147 -0.68 -18.09 7.72
CA SER A 147 -1.24 -16.98 8.49
C SER A 147 -0.42 -16.76 9.75
N VAL A 148 0.21 -15.59 9.86
CA VAL A 148 1.14 -15.25 10.94
C VAL A 148 0.61 -14.06 11.72
N PRO A 149 0.45 -14.14 13.06
CA PRO A 149 0.05 -13.00 13.86
C PRO A 149 0.95 -11.78 13.64
N ALA A 150 0.36 -10.64 13.32
CA ALA A 150 1.11 -9.42 13.00
C ALA A 150 1.74 -8.77 14.24
N ASN A 151 1.18 -9.02 15.41
CA ASN A 151 1.58 -8.45 16.70
C ASN A 151 2.59 -9.29 17.49
N THR A 152 3.17 -10.32 16.87
CA THR A 152 4.19 -11.16 17.51
C THR A 152 5.52 -11.06 16.77
N ALA A 153 6.62 -11.04 17.51
CA ALA A 153 7.93 -11.25 16.92
C ALA A 153 8.04 -12.72 16.51
N ALA A 154 7.91 -13.00 15.21
CA ALA A 154 8.01 -14.36 14.71
C ALA A 154 9.43 -14.90 14.97
N THR A 155 9.52 -15.90 15.85
CA THR A 155 10.76 -16.65 16.13
C THR A 155 10.74 -18.04 15.50
N GLY A 156 9.67 -18.37 14.79
CA GLY A 156 9.43 -19.62 14.09
C GLY A 156 7.94 -19.78 13.74
N PHE A 157 7.64 -20.61 12.75
CA PHE A 157 6.28 -20.87 12.29
C PHE A 157 5.79 -22.22 12.79
N GLY A 158 4.83 -22.19 13.72
CA GLY A 158 4.19 -23.40 14.23
C GLY A 158 3.21 -24.04 13.22
N LYS A 159 2.74 -25.25 13.52
CA LYS A 159 1.71 -25.91 12.69
C LYS A 159 0.41 -25.11 12.60
N ASP A 160 0.08 -24.33 13.62
CA ASP A 160 -1.14 -23.53 13.70
C ASP A 160 -1.14 -22.33 12.73
N THR A 161 0.01 -22.04 12.11
CA THR A 161 0.13 -20.98 11.09
C THR A 161 -0.11 -21.50 9.67
N LYS A 162 -0.17 -22.82 9.48
CA LYS A 162 -0.28 -23.48 8.18
C LYS A 162 -1.68 -24.05 7.97
N HIS A 163 -2.33 -23.62 6.88
CA HIS A 163 -3.68 -24.03 6.53
C HIS A 163 -3.67 -24.65 5.13
N PRO A 164 -3.85 -25.99 5.00
CA PRO A 164 -3.90 -26.63 3.70
C PRO A 164 -5.11 -26.14 2.90
N VAL A 165 -4.88 -25.75 1.66
CA VAL A 165 -5.88 -25.28 0.71
C VAL A 165 -5.61 -25.81 -0.68
N LYS A 166 -6.58 -25.63 -1.59
CA LYS A 166 -6.40 -26.00 -2.99
C LYS A 166 -7.04 -24.96 -3.90
N PHE A 167 -6.21 -24.06 -4.47
CA PHE A 167 -6.67 -23.13 -5.49
C PHE A 167 -6.00 -23.45 -6.82
N ASP A 168 -6.81 -23.56 -7.88
CA ASP A 168 -6.35 -23.77 -9.26
C ASP A 168 -6.07 -22.45 -10.00
N ILE A 169 -6.12 -21.34 -9.24
CA ILE A 169 -5.80 -19.98 -9.66
C ILE A 169 -4.88 -19.38 -8.60
N GLY A 170 -3.84 -18.66 -9.01
CA GLY A 170 -2.89 -18.05 -8.09
C GLY A 170 -1.98 -17.03 -8.75
N GLU A 171 -1.28 -16.26 -7.93
CA GLU A 171 -0.30 -15.26 -8.38
C GLU A 171 0.96 -15.92 -8.95
N ASN A 172 1.34 -17.08 -8.41
CA ASN A 172 2.49 -17.86 -8.84
C ASN A 172 2.17 -18.80 -10.01
N LEU A 173 0.93 -18.79 -10.52
CA LEU A 173 0.51 -19.60 -11.65
C LEU A 173 0.48 -18.77 -12.93
N VAL A 174 0.43 -19.43 -14.08
CA VAL A 174 0.53 -18.76 -15.39
C VAL A 174 -0.69 -19.04 -16.28
N LEU A 175 -0.82 -18.28 -17.37
CA LEU A 175 -1.88 -18.41 -18.38
C LEU A 175 -3.29 -18.31 -17.78
N SER A 176 -4.13 -19.35 -18.02
CA SER A 176 -5.51 -19.39 -17.53
C SER A 176 -5.64 -19.65 -16.03
N SER A 177 -4.54 -19.91 -15.35
CA SER A 177 -4.47 -20.07 -13.89
C SER A 177 -3.90 -18.84 -13.18
N TYR A 178 -3.46 -17.83 -13.91
CA TYR A 178 -3.03 -16.57 -13.31
C TYR A 178 -4.22 -15.75 -12.81
N SER A 179 -4.19 -15.37 -11.53
CA SER A 179 -5.30 -14.74 -10.82
C SER A 179 -5.88 -13.54 -11.54
N ALA A 180 -5.05 -12.56 -11.89
CA ALA A 180 -5.52 -11.31 -12.49
C ALA A 180 -6.22 -11.52 -13.84
N THR A 181 -5.66 -12.35 -14.72
CA THR A 181 -6.26 -12.59 -16.04
C THR A 181 -7.53 -13.40 -15.98
N THR A 182 -7.62 -14.32 -15.03
CA THR A 182 -8.77 -15.22 -14.90
C THR A 182 -9.94 -14.51 -14.22
N ALA A 183 -9.67 -13.70 -13.20
CA ALA A 183 -10.68 -12.92 -12.52
C ALA A 183 -11.34 -11.90 -13.46
N ILE A 184 -10.54 -11.14 -14.20
CA ILE A 184 -11.08 -10.06 -15.04
C ILE A 184 -11.98 -10.57 -16.19
N LYS A 185 -11.81 -11.81 -16.64
CA LYS A 185 -12.71 -12.45 -17.62
C LYS A 185 -14.12 -12.69 -17.08
N LYS A 186 -14.29 -12.65 -15.76
CA LYS A 186 -15.60 -12.79 -15.11
C LYS A 186 -16.46 -11.53 -15.22
N LEU A 187 -15.84 -10.39 -15.50
CA LEU A 187 -16.52 -9.13 -15.71
C LEU A 187 -17.19 -9.08 -17.08
N ASN A 188 -18.27 -8.31 -17.20
CA ASN A 188 -18.90 -8.10 -18.50
C ASN A 188 -18.00 -7.27 -19.44
N PHE A 189 -18.33 -7.22 -20.73
CA PHE A 189 -17.54 -6.56 -21.76
C PHE A 189 -17.19 -5.10 -21.42
N ILE A 190 -18.14 -4.33 -20.91
CA ILE A 190 -17.92 -2.91 -20.55
C ILE A 190 -17.00 -2.82 -19.34
N GLN A 191 -17.23 -3.65 -18.33
CA GLN A 191 -16.40 -3.71 -17.13
C GLN A 191 -14.98 -4.14 -17.44
N PHE A 192 -14.78 -5.11 -18.33
CA PHE A 192 -13.46 -5.57 -18.76
C PHE A 192 -12.54 -4.43 -19.18
N PHE A 193 -13.06 -3.38 -19.82
CA PHE A 193 -12.27 -2.21 -20.24
C PHE A 193 -12.01 -1.20 -19.12
N ASN A 194 -12.82 -1.20 -18.08
CA ASN A 194 -12.77 -0.20 -17.02
C ASN A 194 -12.18 -0.70 -15.71
N TYR A 195 -12.01 -2.02 -15.58
CA TYR A 195 -11.50 -2.64 -14.36
C TYR A 195 -10.14 -3.27 -14.57
N GLU A 196 -9.37 -3.30 -13.50
CA GLU A 196 -8.05 -3.93 -13.41
C GLU A 196 -8.02 -4.77 -12.13
N ALA A 197 -7.60 -6.04 -12.24
CA ALA A 197 -7.30 -6.84 -11.05
C ALA A 197 -5.96 -6.36 -10.48
N ASP A 198 -5.91 -6.19 -9.18
CA ASP A 198 -4.72 -5.64 -8.51
C ASP A 198 -4.14 -6.64 -7.51
N GLU A 199 -4.57 -6.62 -6.27
CA GLU A 199 -4.00 -7.44 -5.20
C GLU A 199 -4.82 -8.71 -4.99
N VAL A 200 -4.14 -9.77 -4.55
CA VAL A 200 -4.76 -11.05 -4.20
C VAL A 200 -4.56 -11.29 -2.72
N LYS A 201 -5.66 -11.40 -1.99
CA LYS A 201 -5.67 -11.59 -0.53
C LYS A 201 -6.31 -12.91 -0.18
N TYR A 202 -5.84 -13.56 0.87
CA TYR A 202 -6.36 -14.83 1.35
C TYR A 202 -7.04 -14.59 2.69
N ILE A 203 -8.35 -14.73 2.73
CA ILE A 203 -9.21 -14.35 3.87
C ILE A 203 -9.92 -15.58 4.41
N GLU A 204 -10.03 -15.68 5.72
CA GLU A 204 -10.79 -16.72 6.39
C GLU A 204 -12.28 -16.33 6.42
N ARG A 205 -13.12 -17.07 5.65
CA ARG A 205 -14.57 -16.88 5.61
C ARG A 205 -15.25 -17.54 6.80
N ALA A 206 -14.81 -18.74 7.18
CA ALA A 206 -15.25 -19.48 8.34
C ALA A 206 -14.05 -20.25 8.91
N VAL A 207 -14.19 -20.84 10.08
CA VAL A 207 -13.09 -21.62 10.69
C VAL A 207 -12.59 -22.69 9.72
N ASN A 208 -11.31 -22.57 9.33
CA ASN A 208 -10.63 -23.40 8.32
C ASN A 208 -11.19 -23.31 6.88
N ASP A 209 -12.09 -22.39 6.62
CA ASP A 209 -12.60 -22.12 5.27
C ASP A 209 -11.98 -20.84 4.72
N TRP A 210 -10.96 -21.02 3.89
CA TRP A 210 -10.19 -19.93 3.28
C TRP A 210 -10.63 -19.69 1.85
N ILE A 211 -10.71 -18.44 1.48
CA ILE A 211 -11.03 -17.97 0.14
C ILE A 211 -9.93 -17.06 -0.38
N GLN A 212 -9.81 -17.01 -1.71
CA GLN A 212 -8.99 -16.04 -2.39
C GLN A 212 -9.86 -14.84 -2.79
N VAL A 213 -9.45 -13.65 -2.43
CA VAL A 213 -10.14 -12.38 -2.72
C VAL A 213 -9.23 -11.53 -3.59
N ILE A 214 -9.67 -11.27 -4.82
CA ILE A 214 -8.94 -10.44 -5.77
C ILE A 214 -9.57 -9.06 -5.77
N THR A 215 -8.82 -8.05 -5.38
CA THR A 215 -9.28 -6.67 -5.34
C THR A 215 -9.24 -6.06 -6.73
N LEU A 216 -10.20 -5.18 -7.01
CA LEU A 216 -10.35 -4.56 -8.32
C LEU A 216 -10.19 -3.05 -8.22
N ILE A 217 -9.42 -2.50 -9.14
CA ILE A 217 -9.40 -1.07 -9.43
C ILE A 217 -10.39 -0.80 -10.55
N LYS A 218 -11.33 0.11 -10.32
CA LYS A 218 -12.20 0.67 -11.36
C LYS A 218 -11.64 2.01 -11.80
N TRP A 219 -11.45 2.17 -13.09
CA TRP A 219 -11.02 3.44 -13.67
C TRP A 219 -12.26 4.28 -14.05
N GLU A 220 -12.56 5.28 -13.23
CA GLU A 220 -13.64 6.24 -13.48
C GLU A 220 -13.17 7.44 -14.28
N GLY A 221 -14.07 7.96 -15.10
CA GLY A 221 -13.78 9.09 -15.99
C GLY A 221 -13.30 8.64 -17.36
N TRP A 222 -13.84 9.27 -18.40
CA TRP A 222 -13.53 8.91 -19.78
C TRP A 222 -12.30 9.65 -20.31
N ILE A 223 -12.18 10.93 -20.00
CA ILE A 223 -11.10 11.79 -20.48
C ILE A 223 -9.91 11.72 -19.51
N VAL A 224 -10.17 11.83 -18.22
CA VAL A 224 -9.18 11.81 -17.15
C VAL A 224 -9.56 10.71 -16.16
N PRO A 225 -9.16 9.46 -16.39
CA PRO A 225 -9.51 8.37 -15.51
C PRO A 225 -8.77 8.47 -14.17
N ARG A 226 -9.50 8.19 -13.12
CA ARG A 226 -8.99 8.06 -11.76
C ARG A 226 -9.23 6.64 -11.24
N PRO A 227 -8.32 6.08 -10.45
CA PRO A 227 -8.53 4.80 -9.83
C PRO A 227 -9.47 4.94 -8.63
N VAL A 228 -10.48 4.10 -8.56
CA VAL A 228 -11.37 3.96 -7.41
C VAL A 228 -11.55 2.48 -7.08
N PHE A 229 -11.99 2.17 -5.88
CA PHE A 229 -12.26 0.79 -5.50
C PHE A 229 -13.38 0.21 -6.36
N GLY A 230 -13.09 -0.90 -7.03
CA GLY A 230 -13.98 -1.55 -7.99
C GLY A 230 -14.76 -2.74 -7.42
N GLY A 231 -14.59 -3.05 -6.15
CA GLY A 231 -15.11 -4.28 -5.53
C GLY A 231 -14.10 -5.42 -5.56
N VAL A 232 -14.56 -6.63 -5.41
CA VAL A 232 -13.71 -7.82 -5.32
C VAL A 232 -14.26 -8.99 -6.15
N ILE A 233 -13.37 -9.91 -6.51
CA ILE A 233 -13.74 -11.22 -7.05
C ILE A 233 -13.32 -12.28 -6.04
N ILE A 234 -14.28 -13.09 -5.59
CA ILE A 234 -14.05 -14.20 -4.67
C ILE A 234 -13.84 -15.48 -5.47
N ILE A 235 -12.82 -16.24 -5.08
CA ILE A 235 -12.52 -17.55 -5.63
C ILE A 235 -12.51 -18.56 -4.49
N ASP A 236 -13.38 -19.57 -4.63
CA ASP A 236 -13.44 -20.69 -3.70
C ASP A 236 -12.41 -21.75 -4.04
N GLN A 237 -12.04 -22.55 -3.03
CA GLN A 237 -11.20 -23.72 -3.19
C GLN A 237 -11.84 -24.74 -4.14
N ILE A 238 -11.03 -25.64 -4.66
CA ILE A 238 -11.47 -26.72 -5.52
C ILE A 238 -11.27 -28.08 -4.82
N GLU A 239 -12.19 -28.99 -5.05
CA GLU A 239 -12.02 -30.38 -4.60
C GLU A 239 -11.09 -31.15 -5.55
N LYS A 240 -11.32 -31.06 -6.85
CA LYS A 240 -10.57 -31.82 -7.87
C LYS A 240 -10.27 -30.98 -9.09
N ASN A 241 -9.07 -31.20 -9.66
CA ASN A 241 -8.73 -30.66 -10.98
C ASN A 241 -9.50 -31.43 -12.04
N SER A 242 -10.08 -30.70 -13.01
CA SER A 242 -10.70 -31.30 -14.19
C SER A 242 -10.35 -30.50 -15.43
N PHE A 243 -10.27 -31.20 -16.58
CA PHE A 243 -10.03 -30.55 -17.86
C PHE A 243 -11.16 -29.58 -18.24
N GLY A 244 -12.40 -29.91 -17.86
CA GLY A 244 -13.55 -29.01 -18.02
C GLY A 244 -13.40 -27.71 -17.25
N ASN A 245 -12.87 -27.74 -16.02
CA ASN A 245 -12.57 -26.55 -15.22
C ASN A 245 -11.48 -25.70 -15.88
N PHE A 246 -10.46 -26.31 -16.47
CA PHE A 246 -9.42 -25.61 -17.22
C PHE A 246 -10.01 -24.84 -18.42
N ILE A 247 -10.82 -25.49 -19.25
CA ILE A 247 -11.47 -24.86 -20.40
C ILE A 247 -12.39 -23.71 -19.95
N LYS A 248 -13.17 -23.93 -18.88
CA LYS A 248 -14.06 -22.92 -18.33
C LYS A 248 -13.30 -21.69 -17.84
N ARG A 249 -12.20 -21.88 -17.10
CA ARG A 249 -11.32 -20.77 -16.68
C ARG A 249 -10.74 -20.01 -17.88
N ALA A 250 -10.28 -20.74 -18.88
CA ALA A 250 -9.66 -20.15 -20.08
C ALA A 250 -10.64 -19.28 -20.87
N SER A 251 -11.92 -19.67 -20.94
CA SER A 251 -12.95 -18.99 -21.74
C SER A 251 -13.69 -17.89 -20.99
N ILE A 252 -14.25 -18.17 -19.83
CA ILE A 252 -15.15 -17.25 -19.10
C ILE A 252 -14.64 -16.82 -17.72
N GLY A 253 -13.42 -17.22 -17.36
CA GLY A 253 -12.84 -16.94 -16.05
C GLY A 253 -13.49 -17.74 -14.91
N LYS A 254 -13.08 -17.42 -13.68
CA LYS A 254 -13.58 -18.06 -12.45
C LYS A 254 -13.81 -16.99 -11.38
N GLY A 255 -14.72 -17.24 -10.46
CA GLY A 255 -15.01 -16.43 -9.28
C GLY A 255 -16.37 -15.76 -9.31
N THR A 256 -16.72 -15.10 -8.21
CA THR A 256 -17.94 -14.33 -8.01
C THR A 256 -17.59 -12.86 -7.81
N PHE A 257 -18.10 -11.99 -8.69
CA PHE A 257 -17.87 -10.55 -8.56
C PHE A 257 -18.83 -9.95 -7.53
N ILE A 258 -18.27 -9.21 -6.56
CA ILE A 258 -19.01 -8.46 -5.54
C ILE A 258 -18.69 -6.98 -5.74
N LYS A 259 -19.73 -6.18 -5.92
CA LYS A 259 -19.62 -4.73 -6.07
C LYS A 259 -19.28 -4.06 -4.71
N PRO A 260 -18.69 -2.85 -4.74
CA PRO A 260 -18.36 -2.13 -3.51
C PRO A 260 -19.55 -2.00 -2.54
N ASP A 261 -20.74 -1.64 -3.03
CA ASP A 261 -21.94 -1.43 -2.23
C ASP A 261 -22.47 -2.72 -1.56
N ASP A 262 -22.18 -3.87 -2.15
CA ASP A 262 -22.63 -5.18 -1.68
C ASP A 262 -21.70 -5.79 -0.62
N ILE A 263 -20.48 -5.27 -0.45
CA ILE A 263 -19.47 -5.82 0.48
C ILE A 263 -19.98 -5.84 1.92
N LYS A 264 -20.72 -4.82 2.32
CA LYS A 264 -21.31 -4.73 3.66
C LYS A 264 -22.25 -5.89 4.02
N ASN A 265 -22.75 -6.62 3.02
CA ASN A 265 -23.63 -7.77 3.19
C ASN A 265 -22.85 -9.07 3.48
N TYR A 266 -21.51 -9.01 3.44
CA TYR A 266 -20.61 -10.15 3.67
C TYR A 266 -19.73 -9.88 4.88
N ASP A 267 -20.12 -10.41 6.04
CA ASP A 267 -19.43 -10.16 7.32
C ASP A 267 -17.93 -10.45 7.27
N TYR A 268 -17.50 -11.48 6.52
CA TYR A 268 -16.11 -11.86 6.38
C TYR A 268 -15.30 -10.92 5.48
N LEU A 269 -15.94 -10.05 4.69
CA LEU A 269 -15.29 -9.01 3.89
C LEU A 269 -15.34 -7.65 4.60
N ASN A 270 -16.34 -7.45 5.45
CA ASN A 270 -16.53 -6.21 6.17
C ASN A 270 -15.33 -5.96 7.09
N LYS A 271 -14.83 -4.74 7.09
CA LYS A 271 -13.62 -4.30 7.83
C LYS A 271 -12.28 -4.89 7.34
N GLN A 272 -12.26 -5.76 6.34
CA GLN A 272 -11.00 -6.27 5.76
C GLN A 272 -10.24 -5.19 5.00
N ASN A 273 -8.93 -5.41 4.84
CA ASN A 273 -8.08 -4.58 3.98
C ASN A 273 -8.35 -4.92 2.51
N LEU A 274 -9.36 -4.30 1.89
CA LEU A 274 -9.75 -4.56 0.50
C LEU A 274 -9.31 -3.45 -0.48
N LEU A 275 -9.12 -2.23 0.02
CA LEU A 275 -8.62 -1.13 -0.79
C LEU A 275 -7.16 -1.38 -1.16
N SER A 276 -6.82 -1.23 -2.43
CA SER A 276 -5.45 -1.42 -2.91
C SER A 276 -4.55 -0.26 -2.50
N ASP A 277 -3.28 -0.58 -2.22
CA ASP A 277 -2.24 0.41 -1.92
C ASP A 277 -2.08 1.44 -3.05
N ARG A 278 -2.31 1.05 -4.31
CA ARG A 278 -2.25 1.95 -5.48
C ARG A 278 -3.33 3.02 -5.43
N ILE A 279 -4.55 2.67 -5.05
CA ILE A 279 -5.67 3.64 -4.91
C ILE A 279 -5.39 4.57 -3.72
N ALA A 280 -4.96 4.01 -2.60
CA ALA A 280 -4.62 4.77 -1.41
C ALA A 280 -3.48 5.77 -1.69
N THR A 281 -2.40 5.33 -2.34
CA THR A 281 -1.28 6.19 -2.75
C THR A 281 -1.72 7.30 -3.70
N PHE A 282 -2.56 6.98 -4.69
CA PHE A 282 -3.08 7.98 -5.62
C PHE A 282 -3.92 9.04 -4.90
N SER A 283 -4.71 8.62 -3.90
CA SER A 283 -5.50 9.52 -3.06
C SER A 283 -4.59 10.44 -2.22
N ALA A 284 -3.57 9.88 -1.55
CA ALA A 284 -2.63 10.65 -0.75
C ALA A 284 -1.80 11.64 -1.60
N GLU A 285 -1.29 11.21 -2.75
CA GLU A 285 -0.55 12.08 -3.68
C GLU A 285 -1.40 13.23 -4.22
N SER A 286 -2.73 13.05 -4.28
CA SER A 286 -3.63 14.10 -4.75
C SER A 286 -3.68 15.31 -3.81
N PHE A 287 -3.31 15.15 -2.53
CA PHE A 287 -3.28 16.23 -1.55
C PHE A 287 -2.24 17.32 -1.85
N LYS A 288 -1.28 17.07 -2.75
CA LYS A 288 -0.41 18.17 -3.26
C LYS A 288 -1.19 19.33 -3.86
N PHE A 289 -2.45 19.13 -4.24
CA PHE A 289 -3.34 20.15 -4.76
C PHE A 289 -4.18 20.87 -3.69
N GLN A 290 -3.89 20.67 -2.41
CA GLN A 290 -4.63 21.34 -1.33
C GLN A 290 -4.61 22.87 -1.45
N ASN A 291 -3.56 23.45 -2.04
CA ASN A 291 -3.40 24.87 -2.27
C ASN A 291 -3.87 25.32 -3.68
N GLY A 292 -4.53 24.45 -4.43
CA GLY A 292 -5.08 24.73 -5.76
C GLY A 292 -4.34 24.08 -6.92
N PHE A 293 -4.90 24.23 -8.13
CA PHE A 293 -4.39 23.57 -9.33
C PHE A 293 -2.96 23.96 -9.69
N ALA A 294 -2.65 25.25 -9.61
CA ALA A 294 -1.34 25.77 -10.00
C ALA A 294 -0.29 25.69 -8.87
N ALA A 295 -0.69 25.30 -7.65
CA ALA A 295 0.21 25.29 -6.50
C ALA A 295 1.51 24.50 -6.75
N PRO A 296 1.49 23.26 -7.28
CA PRO A 296 2.71 22.52 -7.56
C PRO A 296 3.38 22.88 -8.91
N LEU A 297 3.01 24.00 -9.57
CA LEU A 297 3.53 24.42 -10.88
C LEU A 297 3.93 25.90 -10.88
N PRO A 298 4.97 26.29 -11.64
CA PRO A 298 6.00 25.44 -12.29
C PRO A 298 7.02 24.90 -11.30
N TYR A 299 7.05 25.46 -10.10
CA TYR A 299 7.93 25.06 -8.99
C TYR A 299 7.10 24.92 -7.72
N TYR A 300 7.56 24.10 -6.78
CA TYR A 300 6.91 23.95 -5.48
C TYR A 300 7.05 25.20 -4.64
N HIS A 301 5.97 25.57 -3.96
CA HIS A 301 5.88 26.77 -3.15
C HIS A 301 5.93 26.43 -1.65
N LYS A 302 6.08 27.48 -0.83
CA LYS A 302 6.02 27.33 0.62
C LYS A 302 4.65 26.76 1.03
N GLY A 303 4.66 25.63 1.73
CA GLY A 303 3.42 24.97 2.15
C GLY A 303 2.94 23.84 1.22
N ASP A 304 3.60 23.63 0.07
CA ASP A 304 3.34 22.45 -0.74
C ASP A 304 3.85 21.19 -0.05
N ILE A 305 3.07 20.12 -0.17
CA ILE A 305 3.30 18.85 0.51
C ILE A 305 3.42 17.70 -0.47
N ARG A 306 4.10 16.66 -0.02
CA ARG A 306 4.27 15.40 -0.77
C ARG A 306 4.20 14.20 0.17
N VAL A 307 3.92 13.04 -0.40
CA VAL A 307 4.25 11.76 0.22
C VAL A 307 5.78 11.62 0.15
N PRO A 308 6.50 11.56 1.29
CA PRO A 308 7.94 11.42 1.27
C PRO A 308 8.33 10.05 0.71
N GLN A 309 9.43 10.02 -0.04
CA GLN A 309 10.08 8.77 -0.40
C GLN A 309 11.03 8.40 0.75
N LEU A 310 10.82 7.23 1.31
CA LEU A 310 11.72 6.68 2.32
C LEU A 310 12.91 6.01 1.61
N PRO A 311 14.05 5.82 2.31
CA PRO A 311 15.18 5.05 1.78
C PRO A 311 14.76 3.68 1.23
N GLU A 312 15.49 3.15 0.25
CA GLU A 312 15.15 1.88 -0.42
C GLU A 312 15.15 0.67 0.52
N ASP A 313 15.92 0.77 1.60
CA ASP A 313 16.03 -0.23 2.67
C ASP A 313 14.87 -0.18 3.68
N GLN A 314 13.86 0.65 3.44
CA GLN A 314 12.68 0.80 4.28
C GLN A 314 11.39 0.53 3.51
N ASN A 315 10.36 0.07 4.21
CA ASN A 315 9.03 -0.04 3.64
C ASN A 315 8.48 1.35 3.31
N GLN A 316 7.99 1.50 2.10
CA GLN A 316 7.35 2.73 1.64
C GLN A 316 5.93 2.86 2.20
N GLN A 317 5.40 4.08 2.24
CA GLN A 317 3.98 4.30 2.53
C GLN A 317 3.10 3.77 1.38
N PRO A 318 1.86 3.29 1.67
CA PRO A 318 1.11 3.44 2.92
C PRO A 318 1.54 2.46 4.02
N PHE A 319 1.31 2.87 5.27
CA PHE A 319 1.38 1.95 6.39
C PHE A 319 -0.03 1.53 6.79
N VAL A 320 -0.36 0.25 6.63
CA VAL A 320 -1.66 -0.27 7.07
C VAL A 320 -1.60 -0.51 8.58
N ALA A 321 -2.46 0.19 9.32
CA ALA A 321 -2.58 0.07 10.77
C ALA A 321 -4.04 0.16 11.21
N TYR A 322 -4.33 -0.36 12.40
CA TYR A 322 -5.66 -0.31 12.99
C TYR A 322 -5.81 0.96 13.83
N PHE A 323 -6.78 1.80 13.47
CA PHE A 323 -7.05 3.06 14.14
C PHE A 323 -8.43 3.05 14.79
N ASN A 324 -8.49 3.50 16.04
CA ASN A 324 -9.71 3.73 16.77
C ASN A 324 -10.14 5.19 16.67
N PHE A 325 -11.23 5.44 15.97
CA PHE A 325 -11.79 6.78 15.76
C PHE A 325 -12.78 7.20 16.83
N LYS A 326 -12.96 6.39 17.88
CA LYS A 326 -13.87 6.73 18.99
C LYS A 326 -13.52 8.09 19.62
N GLY A 327 -14.50 8.97 19.67
CA GLY A 327 -14.29 10.34 20.16
C GLY A 327 -13.66 11.30 19.15
N VAL A 328 -13.26 10.82 17.96
CA VAL A 328 -12.75 11.65 16.85
C VAL A 328 -13.84 11.85 15.81
N ILE A 329 -14.50 10.76 15.41
CA ILE A 329 -15.59 10.76 14.45
C ILE A 329 -16.80 10.09 15.10
N LYS A 330 -17.94 10.79 15.04
CA LYS A 330 -19.18 10.28 15.66
C LYS A 330 -19.66 9.00 14.93
N GLY A 331 -19.87 7.92 15.70
CA GLY A 331 -20.40 6.67 15.18
C GLY A 331 -19.40 5.78 14.44
N THR A 332 -18.11 6.14 14.42
CA THR A 332 -17.07 5.34 13.81
C THR A 332 -16.31 4.56 14.87
N GLU A 333 -16.24 3.25 14.66
CA GLU A 333 -15.42 2.34 15.46
C GLU A 333 -14.01 2.24 14.91
N GLY A 334 -13.20 1.34 15.51
CA GLY A 334 -11.89 1.02 15.01
C GLY A 334 -11.94 0.37 13.63
N THR A 335 -11.00 0.74 12.76
CA THR A 335 -10.88 0.20 11.41
C THR A 335 -9.44 0.19 10.94
N LEU A 336 -9.11 -0.72 10.03
CA LEU A 336 -7.86 -0.66 9.29
C LEU A 336 -7.85 0.55 8.35
N CYS A 337 -6.75 1.30 8.36
CA CYS A 337 -6.54 2.39 7.42
C CYS A 337 -5.16 2.30 6.77
N HIS A 338 -5.10 2.76 5.54
CA HIS A 338 -3.84 3.16 4.93
C HIS A 338 -3.47 4.53 5.49
N TYR A 339 -2.37 4.59 6.18
CA TYR A 339 -1.85 5.83 6.76
C TYR A 339 -0.75 6.42 5.86
N PHE A 340 -0.81 7.73 5.68
CA PHE A 340 0.23 8.53 5.05
C PHE A 340 0.58 9.73 5.91
N GLY A 341 1.87 9.92 6.16
CA GLY A 341 2.40 11.16 6.70
C GLY A 341 2.99 12.00 5.56
N LEU A 342 2.37 13.13 5.25
CA LEU A 342 2.86 14.05 4.23
C LEU A 342 3.80 15.08 4.83
N GLU A 343 4.87 15.34 4.12
CA GLU A 343 5.93 16.28 4.52
C GLU A 343 6.00 17.45 3.51
N PRO A 344 6.54 18.61 3.93
CA PRO A 344 6.82 19.71 3.03
C PRO A 344 7.71 19.25 1.87
N PHE A 345 7.49 19.80 0.69
CA PHE A 345 8.28 19.46 -0.48
C PHE A 345 9.77 19.85 -0.34
N GLN A 346 10.08 20.87 0.46
CA GLN A 346 11.45 21.31 0.73
C GLN A 346 12.19 20.24 1.54
N GLU A 347 13.25 19.66 0.96
CA GLU A 347 14.00 18.52 1.52
C GLU A 347 14.64 18.77 2.91
N ASN A 348 14.93 20.02 3.24
CA ASN A 348 15.49 20.40 4.54
C ASN A 348 14.43 20.56 5.65
N LYS A 349 13.15 20.40 5.33
CA LYS A 349 12.02 20.47 6.29
C LYS A 349 11.34 19.12 6.38
N ARG A 350 11.79 18.30 7.31
CA ARG A 350 11.26 16.96 7.55
C ARG A 350 10.22 16.95 8.69
N ALA A 351 9.34 17.95 8.70
CA ALA A 351 8.24 18.02 9.65
C ALA A 351 7.02 17.31 9.07
N LEU A 352 6.25 16.62 9.89
CA LEU A 352 4.95 16.08 9.49
C LEU A 352 3.98 17.24 9.30
N ASN A 353 3.54 17.44 8.06
CA ASN A 353 2.57 18.50 7.74
C ASN A 353 1.13 18.00 7.87
N THR A 354 0.82 16.87 7.26
CA THR A 354 -0.54 16.32 7.20
C THR A 354 -0.50 14.81 7.42
N SER A 355 -1.32 14.31 8.33
CA SER A 355 -1.62 12.89 8.44
C SER A 355 -2.88 12.56 7.67
N ILE A 356 -2.86 11.51 6.87
CA ILE A 356 -4.00 11.03 6.07
C ILE A 356 -4.33 9.60 6.50
N PHE A 357 -5.62 9.34 6.71
CA PHE A 357 -6.17 8.04 7.07
C PHE A 357 -7.23 7.66 6.03
N ILE A 358 -7.00 6.59 5.29
CA ILE A 358 -7.90 6.09 4.26
C ILE A 358 -8.41 4.73 4.71
N PRO A 359 -9.72 4.58 5.03
CA PRO A 359 -10.28 3.29 5.43
C PRO A 359 -10.01 2.21 4.39
N SER A 360 -9.42 1.11 4.82
CA SER A 360 -8.93 0.07 3.91
C SER A 360 -10.01 -0.90 3.45
N SER A 361 -11.23 -0.81 3.98
CA SER A 361 -12.35 -1.65 3.55
C SER A 361 -12.84 -1.36 2.11
N GLY A 362 -12.52 -0.17 1.58
CA GLY A 362 -12.99 0.27 0.27
C GLY A 362 -14.49 0.65 0.20
N VAL A 363 -15.24 0.39 1.25
CA VAL A 363 -16.69 0.72 1.33
C VAL A 363 -16.88 2.18 1.70
N ASP A 364 -16.09 2.67 2.66
CA ASP A 364 -16.04 4.09 3.00
C ASP A 364 -15.02 4.79 2.11
N ASN A 365 -15.48 5.65 1.22
CA ASN A 365 -14.64 6.44 0.33
C ASN A 365 -14.20 7.77 0.94
N THR A 366 -14.39 7.97 2.25
CA THR A 366 -13.99 9.19 2.94
C THR A 366 -12.51 9.13 3.28
N VAL A 367 -11.77 10.16 2.92
CA VAL A 367 -10.38 10.37 3.30
C VAL A 367 -10.35 11.29 4.52
N TYR A 368 -9.97 10.77 5.66
CA TYR A 368 -9.80 11.55 6.88
C TYR A 368 -8.39 12.14 6.92
N TYR A 369 -8.28 13.40 7.31
CA TYR A 369 -6.96 14.03 7.42
C TYR A 369 -6.89 15.05 8.55
N ILE A 370 -5.68 15.29 9.05
CA ILE A 370 -5.36 16.32 10.04
C ILE A 370 -4.17 17.13 9.54
N ASN A 371 -4.32 18.45 9.54
CA ASN A 371 -3.24 19.37 9.16
C ASN A 371 -2.52 19.86 10.41
N HIS A 372 -1.36 19.27 10.70
CA HIS A 372 -0.56 19.57 11.87
C HIS A 372 0.02 20.98 11.87
N THR A 373 0.39 21.49 10.70
CA THR A 373 0.92 22.86 10.58
C THR A 373 -0.14 23.91 10.95
N LYS A 374 -1.40 23.68 10.54
CA LYS A 374 -2.51 24.57 10.88
C LYS A 374 -2.85 24.51 12.36
N ASN A 375 -2.74 23.35 12.98
CA ASN A 375 -2.99 23.15 14.40
C ASN A 375 -1.83 23.65 15.28
N GLY A 376 -0.66 23.96 14.68
CA GLY A 376 0.53 24.35 15.41
C GLY A 376 1.38 23.20 15.95
N ASP A 377 1.07 21.97 15.53
CA ASP A 377 1.81 20.77 15.92
C ASP A 377 3.19 20.74 15.25
N GLY A 378 4.24 20.56 16.04
CA GLY A 378 5.63 20.51 15.56
C GLY A 378 6.17 19.10 15.33
N TYR A 379 5.34 18.16 14.87
CA TYR A 379 5.74 16.77 14.75
C TYR A 379 6.84 16.53 13.70
N THR A 380 7.76 15.64 14.02
CA THR A 380 8.81 15.16 13.12
C THR A 380 8.20 14.20 12.08
N GLY A 381 8.58 14.34 10.82
CA GLY A 381 8.12 13.47 9.74
C GLY A 381 8.84 12.12 9.69
N SER A 382 8.18 11.13 9.10
CA SER A 382 8.66 9.73 9.03
C SER A 382 10.00 9.58 8.32
N SER A 383 10.31 10.45 7.33
CA SER A 383 11.55 10.40 6.55
C SER A 383 12.83 10.63 7.35
N SER A 384 12.73 11.23 8.53
CA SER A 384 13.89 11.50 9.41
C SER A 384 14.08 10.48 10.53
N ILE A 385 13.09 9.64 10.78
CA ILE A 385 13.07 8.78 11.99
C ILE A 385 14.18 7.73 11.95
N ALA A 386 14.40 7.08 10.82
CA ALA A 386 15.46 6.07 10.70
C ALA A 386 16.85 6.64 11.04
N SER A 387 17.14 7.87 10.61
CA SER A 387 18.39 8.56 10.97
C SER A 387 18.49 8.81 12.47
N LYS A 388 17.40 9.27 13.10
CA LYS A 388 17.33 9.51 14.56
C LYS A 388 17.51 8.23 15.36
N VAL A 389 16.90 7.13 14.92
CA VAL A 389 17.10 5.81 15.53
C VAL A 389 18.57 5.41 15.47
N LYS A 390 19.21 5.55 14.30
CA LYS A 390 20.64 5.23 14.14
C LYS A 390 21.53 6.13 14.99
N GLU A 391 21.23 7.42 15.08
CA GLU A 391 21.96 8.39 15.89
C GLU A 391 21.82 8.13 17.40
N SER A 392 20.68 7.62 17.86
CA SER A 392 20.43 7.36 19.29
C SER A 392 21.29 6.23 19.87
N LYS A 393 21.79 5.31 19.03
CA LYS A 393 22.60 4.16 19.45
C LYS A 393 23.77 3.97 18.47
N LYS A 394 24.74 4.88 18.50
CA LYS A 394 25.87 4.93 17.54
C LYS A 394 26.74 3.67 17.52
N ASN A 395 26.85 2.99 18.65
CA ASN A 395 27.67 1.76 18.79
C ASN A 395 26.89 0.48 18.38
N TYR A 396 25.66 0.62 17.89
CA TYR A 396 24.88 -0.50 17.38
C TYR A 396 25.41 -0.95 16.01
N ASP A 397 25.36 -2.25 15.74
CA ASP A 397 25.81 -2.76 14.44
C ASP A 397 24.78 -2.46 13.33
N TRP A 398 24.91 -1.27 12.76
CA TRP A 398 24.08 -0.83 11.65
C TRP A 398 24.45 -1.42 10.28
N THR A 399 25.55 -2.20 10.22
CA THR A 399 25.89 -2.94 9.01
C THR A 399 25.02 -4.20 8.90
N ALA A 400 24.77 -4.86 10.03
CA ALA A 400 23.92 -6.05 10.12
C ALA A 400 22.45 -5.76 10.41
N ASN A 401 22.08 -4.55 10.84
CA ASN A 401 20.72 -4.20 11.22
C ASN A 401 20.23 -2.93 10.55
N ASN A 402 18.90 -2.76 10.44
CA ASN A 402 18.32 -1.57 9.86
C ASN A 402 16.91 -1.29 10.41
N PRO A 403 16.54 -0.01 10.66
CA PRO A 403 15.15 0.38 10.86
C PRO A 403 14.38 0.16 9.56
N ALA A 404 13.43 -0.78 9.53
CA ALA A 404 12.81 -1.25 8.29
C ALA A 404 11.49 -0.57 7.96
N GLU A 405 10.70 -0.27 8.97
CA GLU A 405 9.37 0.33 8.80
C GLU A 405 9.10 1.29 9.95
N THR A 406 8.65 2.51 9.61
CA THR A 406 8.33 3.55 10.58
C THR A 406 6.84 3.86 10.50
N ARG A 407 6.07 3.47 11.53
CA ARG A 407 4.61 3.56 11.58
C ARG A 407 4.13 4.51 12.67
N PRO A 408 2.94 5.12 12.55
CA PRO A 408 2.34 5.87 13.63
C PRO A 408 1.98 4.95 14.81
N TYR A 409 2.23 5.42 16.01
CA TYR A 409 1.88 4.81 17.28
C TYR A 409 1.32 5.89 18.19
N ILE A 410 0.00 5.90 18.40
CA ILE A 410 -0.72 6.99 19.07
C ILE A 410 -1.50 6.40 20.25
N LYS A 411 -1.15 6.82 21.46
CA LYS A 411 -1.74 6.30 22.70
C LYS A 411 -2.18 7.43 23.63
N MET A 412 -3.11 7.09 24.52
CA MET A 412 -3.46 7.96 25.65
C MET A 412 -2.44 7.76 26.78
N ILE A 413 -1.76 8.81 27.16
CA ILE A 413 -0.80 8.84 28.27
C ILE A 413 -1.11 10.06 29.12
N ASP A 414 -1.37 9.85 30.40
CA ASP A 414 -1.73 10.92 31.35
C ASP A 414 -2.91 11.80 30.89
N GLY A 415 -3.88 11.20 30.20
CA GLY A 415 -5.05 11.90 29.68
C GLY A 415 -4.83 12.68 28.38
N GLU A 416 -3.62 12.67 27.82
CA GLU A 416 -3.28 13.31 26.57
C GLU A 416 -2.98 12.29 25.47
N ARG A 417 -3.26 12.64 24.21
CA ARG A 417 -2.89 11.85 23.05
C ARG A 417 -1.43 12.13 22.69
N LYS A 418 -0.58 11.13 22.82
CA LYS A 418 0.84 11.20 22.47
C LYS A 418 1.10 10.45 21.18
N PHE A 419 1.86 11.08 20.30
CA PHE A 419 2.23 10.51 19.01
C PHE A 419 3.69 10.09 19.03
N PHE A 420 3.91 8.82 18.73
CA PHE A 420 5.24 8.24 18.51
C PHE A 420 5.32 7.63 17.12
N TRP A 421 6.52 7.56 16.61
CA TRP A 421 6.86 6.72 15.48
C TRP A 421 7.41 5.39 15.99
N LEU A 422 6.68 4.31 15.71
CA LEU A 422 7.13 2.95 15.99
C LEU A 422 8.00 2.48 14.82
N SER A 423 9.28 2.22 15.09
CA SER A 423 10.18 1.64 14.08
C SER A 423 10.64 0.25 14.50
N THR A 424 10.53 -0.69 13.57
CA THR A 424 11.02 -2.05 13.74
C THR A 424 12.45 -2.12 13.25
N VAL A 425 13.37 -2.52 14.12
CA VAL A 425 14.74 -2.82 13.72
C VAL A 425 14.82 -4.29 13.33
N ILE A 426 15.33 -4.58 12.15
CA ILE A 426 15.48 -5.94 11.62
C ILE A 426 16.92 -6.25 11.27
N THR A 427 17.26 -7.52 11.34
CA THR A 427 18.54 -8.02 10.85
C THR A 427 18.52 -8.08 9.32
N LYS A 428 19.55 -7.57 8.66
CA LYS A 428 19.76 -7.70 7.23
C LYS A 428 20.14 -9.14 6.91
N VAL A 429 19.62 -9.66 5.83
CA VAL A 429 19.98 -10.97 5.30
C VAL A 429 20.64 -10.78 3.95
N ASP A 430 21.88 -11.23 3.82
CA ASP A 430 22.58 -11.27 2.53
C ASP A 430 22.22 -12.56 1.80
N LYS A 431 21.66 -12.44 0.61
CA LYS A 431 21.40 -13.55 -0.29
C LYS A 431 22.00 -13.23 -1.65
N GLU A 432 23.05 -14.00 -2.03
CA GLU A 432 23.72 -13.90 -3.33
C GLU A 432 24.33 -12.50 -3.62
N GLY A 433 24.90 -11.83 -2.60
CA GLY A 433 25.53 -10.52 -2.76
C GLY A 433 24.54 -9.36 -2.91
N LYS A 434 23.25 -9.59 -2.64
CA LYS A 434 22.23 -8.55 -2.53
C LYS A 434 21.76 -8.44 -1.09
N GLU A 435 21.81 -7.25 -0.53
CA GLU A 435 21.19 -6.97 0.77
C GLU A 435 19.67 -7.12 0.68
N PHE A 436 19.11 -8.09 1.40
CA PHE A 436 17.67 -8.23 1.54
C PHE A 436 17.21 -7.73 2.90
N ILE A 437 16.10 -6.99 2.90
CA ILE A 437 15.41 -6.60 4.10
C ILE A 437 14.57 -7.81 4.55
N GLY A 438 15.05 -8.52 5.53
CA GLY A 438 14.31 -9.66 6.07
C GLY A 438 15.14 -10.37 7.10
N GLY A 439 14.55 -10.68 8.22
CA GLY A 439 15.20 -11.34 9.32
C GLY A 439 14.37 -11.25 10.59
N THR A 440 14.93 -11.73 11.67
CA THR A 440 14.31 -11.62 13.00
C THR A 440 14.23 -10.14 13.41
N VAL A 441 13.23 -9.82 14.22
CA VAL A 441 13.10 -8.51 14.88
C VAL A 441 13.82 -8.59 16.22
N PRO A 442 15.02 -8.02 16.36
CA PRO A 442 15.70 -7.98 17.65
C PRO A 442 15.12 -6.93 18.58
N GLU A 443 14.70 -5.78 18.07
CA GLU A 443 14.28 -4.62 18.87
C GLU A 443 13.24 -3.78 18.13
N LEU A 444 12.45 -3.03 18.91
CA LEU A 444 11.59 -1.94 18.43
C LEU A 444 12.08 -0.62 19.01
N THR A 445 11.77 0.46 18.34
CA THR A 445 11.97 1.81 18.86
C THR A 445 10.70 2.62 18.78
N LEU A 446 10.46 3.44 19.80
CA LEU A 446 9.43 4.46 19.83
C LEU A 446 10.12 5.81 19.80
N THR A 447 9.92 6.58 18.75
CA THR A 447 10.45 7.94 18.66
C THR A 447 9.31 8.92 18.91
N ASP A 448 9.41 9.72 19.96
CA ASP A 448 8.44 10.77 20.22
C ASP A 448 8.42 11.75 19.05
N ALA A 449 7.24 11.91 18.44
CA ALA A 449 7.11 12.72 17.22
C ALA A 449 7.35 14.22 17.48
N LEU A 450 7.14 14.71 18.72
CA LEU A 450 7.31 16.11 19.09
C LEU A 450 8.77 16.41 19.51
N THR A 451 9.33 15.62 20.43
CA THR A 451 10.67 15.84 20.98
C THR A 451 11.79 15.19 20.18
N SER A 452 11.44 14.20 19.37
CA SER A 452 12.38 13.34 18.62
C SER A 452 13.26 12.45 19.51
N GLU A 453 12.89 12.27 20.78
CA GLU A 453 13.55 11.34 21.67
C GLU A 453 13.25 9.90 21.29
N VAL A 454 14.25 9.01 21.34
CA VAL A 454 14.14 7.61 20.90
C VAL A 454 14.20 6.69 22.12
N PHE A 455 13.14 5.90 22.30
CA PHE A 455 13.01 4.88 23.33
C PHE A 455 13.18 3.50 22.70
N TRP A 456 14.08 2.68 23.27
CA TRP A 456 14.33 1.32 22.79
C TRP A 456 13.52 0.32 23.60
N VAL A 457 12.84 -0.59 22.89
CA VAL A 457 12.12 -1.72 23.45
C VAL A 457 12.94 -2.99 23.19
N GLU A 458 13.46 -3.57 24.26
CA GLU A 458 14.28 -4.77 24.20
C GLU A 458 13.46 -6.00 23.81
N ARG A 459 14.12 -7.01 23.22
CA ARG A 459 13.51 -8.20 22.67
C ARG A 459 12.59 -8.94 23.65
N GLU A 460 12.96 -9.01 24.92
CA GLU A 460 12.18 -9.65 25.97
C GLU A 460 10.83 -8.98 26.24
N ASN A 461 10.75 -7.67 25.99
CA ASN A 461 9.57 -6.83 26.20
C ASN A 461 8.68 -6.71 24.95
N LEU A 462 9.07 -7.27 23.81
CA LEU A 462 8.32 -7.14 22.55
C LEU A 462 6.92 -7.76 22.63
N LYS A 463 6.74 -8.78 23.44
CA LYS A 463 5.47 -9.51 23.56
C LYS A 463 4.39 -8.79 24.35
N ASP A 464 4.78 -7.80 25.15
CA ASP A 464 3.88 -7.06 26.04
C ASP A 464 3.94 -5.55 25.74
N GLU A 465 2.98 -5.09 24.97
CA GLU A 465 2.86 -3.67 24.61
C GLU A 465 2.83 -2.75 25.83
N SER A 466 2.28 -3.20 26.97
CA SER A 466 2.23 -2.42 28.20
C SER A 466 3.62 -2.05 28.73
N LEU A 467 4.64 -2.83 28.35
CA LEU A 467 6.03 -2.60 28.76
C LEU A 467 6.75 -1.58 27.86
N TRP A 468 6.24 -1.33 26.65
CA TRP A 468 6.91 -0.44 25.70
C TRP A 468 6.98 1.00 26.18
N LEU A 469 5.95 1.46 26.88
CA LEU A 469 5.86 2.82 27.41
C LEU A 469 6.31 2.98 28.86
N LYS A 470 6.64 1.90 29.58
CA LYS A 470 7.01 1.98 31.01
C LYS A 470 8.14 2.96 31.29
N ARG A 471 9.16 2.99 30.44
CA ARG A 471 10.28 3.93 30.56
C ARG A 471 9.89 5.39 30.29
N TYR A 472 8.84 5.63 29.52
CA TYR A 472 8.31 6.95 29.23
C TYR A 472 7.50 7.51 30.41
N VAL A 473 6.67 6.65 30.99
CA VAL A 473 5.77 7.02 32.11
C VAL A 473 6.50 7.12 33.45
N ALA A 474 7.68 6.47 33.59
CA ALA A 474 8.50 6.49 34.80
C ALA A 474 9.95 6.98 34.55
N PRO A 475 10.17 8.25 34.13
CA PRO A 475 11.53 8.73 33.88
C PRO A 475 12.35 9.01 35.14
N ASN A 476 11.80 8.87 36.34
CA ASN A 476 12.40 9.42 37.57
C ASN A 476 12.58 8.45 38.75
N ILE A 477 12.75 7.16 38.51
CA ILE A 477 13.31 6.29 39.55
C ILE A 477 14.66 5.75 39.05
N ILE A 478 15.64 6.64 38.93
CA ILE A 478 17.04 6.22 39.04
C ILE A 478 17.21 5.85 40.52
N PRO A 479 17.48 4.59 40.89
CA PRO A 479 17.93 4.32 42.24
C PRO A 479 19.24 5.06 42.37
N VAL A 480 19.27 6.04 43.25
CA VAL A 480 20.51 6.63 43.75
C VAL A 480 21.29 5.44 44.30
N ILE A 481 22.26 4.96 43.54
CA ILE A 481 23.26 4.02 44.06
C ILE A 481 24.04 4.87 45.06
N ASP A 482 23.69 4.69 46.32
CA ASP A 482 24.39 5.25 47.45
C ASP A 482 25.81 4.67 47.47
N THR A 483 26.75 5.37 46.80
CA THR A 483 28.18 5.08 46.89
C THR A 483 28.74 5.70 48.18
N ALA A 484 28.25 5.21 49.31
CA ALA A 484 28.87 5.49 50.59
C ALA A 484 29.03 4.19 51.35
N LYS A 485 30.13 3.46 51.07
CA LYS A 485 31.01 2.81 52.07
C LYS A 485 32.26 2.27 51.40
#